data_73fb8f9d68de55ea555c44e37ea426af
#
_entry.id   73fb8f9d68de55ea555c44e37ea426af
#
_cell.length_a   1.000
_cell.length_b   1.000
_cell.length_c   1.000
_cell.angle_alpha   90.00
_cell.angle_beta   90.00
_cell.angle_gamma   90.00
#
_symmetry.space_group_name_H-M   'P 1'
#
loop_
_entity.id
_entity.type
_entity.pdbx_description
1 polymer ?
#
loop_
_entity_poly.entity_id
_entity_poly.type
_entity_poly.pdbx_seq_one_letter_code
_entity_poly.pdbx_strand_id
1 'polypeptide(L)'
;HSQSAVELEERKELPLRPYEKDIPKYVMMPANARVKHVVVERRTQKLSEDSNGFAINRIEEGSKDLGIICSGGVYEYVKEALPEASVLKLGMVYPLPFELIEKFAKSVKRCIVAEELAPHIETMVKAAGIQVEGKNLFPLEGEFSAKLIRERILGEKPCAACANVPARPPVLCAGCPHRGVFYILSKLKLNVLGDIGCYTLGAVPPLSAMDAVVCMGASVGMAIGFDKADPEAHKHSVAVIGDSTFIHSG
;
A
#
# COMPACT_ATOMS: atom_id res chain seq x y z
N HIS A 1 -3.62 2.28 7.65
CA HIS A 1 -4.43 3.53 7.71
C HIS A 1 -5.92 3.28 8.01
N SER A 2 -6.41 2.04 7.98
CA SER A 2 -7.82 1.72 8.28
C SER A 2 -8.25 2.07 9.72
N GLN A 3 -7.29 2.26 10.60
CA GLN A 3 -7.53 2.66 12.00
C GLN A 3 -7.23 4.14 12.28
N SER A 4 -6.86 4.91 11.26
CA SER A 4 -6.60 6.34 11.42
C SER A 4 -7.91 7.10 11.64
N ALA A 5 -7.89 8.03 12.58
CA ALA A 5 -8.97 9.00 12.73
C ALA A 5 -8.93 10.01 11.58
N VAL A 6 -10.11 10.43 11.13
CA VAL A 6 -10.27 11.47 10.11
C VAL A 6 -11.19 12.55 10.64
N GLU A 7 -10.91 13.78 10.27
CA GLU A 7 -11.80 14.91 10.52
C GLU A 7 -12.84 14.97 9.40
N LEU A 8 -14.10 15.06 9.78
CA LEU A 8 -15.20 15.20 8.82
C LEU A 8 -15.47 16.68 8.59
N GLU A 9 -15.32 17.11 7.36
CA GLU A 9 -15.69 18.45 6.91
C GLU A 9 -17.06 18.43 6.25
N GLU A 10 -17.67 19.62 6.12
CA GLU A 10 -18.89 19.78 5.33
C GLU A 10 -18.64 19.44 3.86
N ARG A 11 -19.61 18.76 3.25
CA ARG A 11 -19.54 18.38 1.84
C ARG A 11 -19.50 19.62 0.97
N LYS A 12 -18.44 19.75 0.17
CA LYS A 12 -18.32 20.79 -0.85
C LYS A 12 -18.90 20.25 -2.16
N GLU A 13 -19.94 20.89 -2.65
CA GLU A 13 -20.46 20.58 -3.99
C GLU A 13 -19.61 21.29 -5.04
N LEU A 14 -19.07 20.52 -5.96
CA LEU A 14 -18.31 21.04 -7.09
C LEU A 14 -19.22 21.09 -8.33
N PRO A 15 -19.13 22.17 -9.13
CA PRO A 15 -19.90 22.25 -10.36
C PRO A 15 -19.48 21.12 -11.33
N LEU A 16 -20.47 20.45 -11.91
CA LEU A 16 -20.24 19.48 -12.96
C LEU A 16 -19.64 20.17 -14.18
N ARG A 17 -18.56 19.63 -14.69
CA ARG A 17 -17.97 20.08 -15.96
C ARG A 17 -18.55 19.23 -17.10
N PRO A 18 -19.00 19.86 -18.19
CA PRO A 18 -19.45 19.11 -19.34
C PRO A 18 -18.29 18.29 -19.94
N TYR A 19 -18.63 17.14 -20.48
CA TYR A 19 -17.65 16.34 -21.21
C TYR A 19 -17.38 16.97 -22.57
N GLU A 20 -16.11 17.21 -22.85
CA GLU A 20 -15.63 17.62 -24.17
C GLU A 20 -14.75 16.52 -24.76
N LYS A 21 -15.04 16.12 -26.02
CA LYS A 21 -14.25 15.11 -26.70
C LYS A 21 -12.86 15.65 -27.04
N ASP A 22 -11.84 15.04 -26.49
CA ASP A 22 -10.44 15.38 -26.74
C ASP A 22 -9.65 14.10 -27.00
N ILE A 23 -9.57 13.69 -28.26
CA ILE A 23 -8.89 12.46 -28.69
C ILE A 23 -7.39 12.49 -28.32
N PRO A 24 -6.62 13.57 -28.57
CA PRO A 24 -5.22 13.63 -28.16
C PRO A 24 -5.01 13.48 -26.66
N LYS A 25 -5.99 13.85 -25.85
CA LYS A 25 -5.92 13.76 -24.39
C LYS A 25 -6.27 12.37 -23.87
N TYR A 26 -7.31 11.75 -24.39
CA TYR A 26 -7.90 10.53 -23.82
C TYR A 26 -7.54 9.25 -24.56
N VAL A 27 -7.03 9.35 -25.81
CA VAL A 27 -6.65 8.19 -26.62
C VAL A 27 -5.13 8.18 -26.83
N MET A 28 -4.43 7.29 -26.13
CA MET A 28 -2.97 7.20 -26.14
C MET A 28 -2.45 6.35 -27.33
N MET A 29 -2.71 6.81 -28.55
CA MET A 29 -2.02 6.28 -29.71
C MET A 29 -0.51 6.63 -29.62
N PRO A 30 0.38 5.85 -30.26
CA PRO A 30 1.83 6.09 -30.20
C PRO A 30 2.27 7.54 -30.50
N ALA A 31 1.62 8.16 -31.49
CA ALA A 31 1.90 9.56 -31.84
C ALA A 31 1.54 10.53 -30.68
N ASN A 32 0.38 10.33 -30.05
CA ASN A 32 -0.06 11.15 -28.92
C ASN A 32 0.80 10.90 -27.68
N ALA A 33 1.10 9.62 -27.39
CA ALA A 33 1.94 9.23 -26.26
C ALA A 33 3.34 9.86 -26.35
N ARG A 34 3.95 9.87 -27.54
CA ARG A 34 5.28 10.47 -27.78
C ARG A 34 5.33 11.95 -27.40
N VAL A 35 4.33 12.73 -27.82
CA VAL A 35 4.27 14.16 -27.48
C VAL A 35 3.99 14.35 -25.99
N LYS A 36 3.06 13.58 -25.44
CA LYS A 36 2.69 13.67 -24.01
C LYS A 36 3.81 13.24 -23.08
N HIS A 37 4.65 12.30 -23.46
CA HIS A 37 5.78 11.89 -22.64
C HIS A 37 6.68 13.09 -22.30
N VAL A 38 7.00 13.93 -23.27
CA VAL A 38 7.79 15.16 -23.04
C VAL A 38 7.10 16.10 -22.02
N VAL A 39 5.77 16.23 -22.11
CA VAL A 39 5.00 17.05 -21.17
C VAL A 39 5.03 16.44 -19.76
N VAL A 40 4.91 15.12 -19.66
CA VAL A 40 4.96 14.40 -18.38
C VAL A 40 6.32 14.57 -17.71
N GLU A 41 7.41 14.39 -18.44
CA GLU A 41 8.77 14.54 -17.91
C GLU A 41 9.01 15.96 -17.38
N ARG A 42 8.67 16.98 -18.17
CA ARG A 42 8.80 18.38 -17.74
C ARG A 42 7.94 18.68 -16.51
N ARG A 43 6.72 18.16 -16.46
CA ARG A 43 5.83 18.31 -15.31
C ARG A 43 6.41 17.63 -14.08
N THR A 44 6.99 16.44 -14.21
CA THR A 44 7.60 15.71 -13.10
C THR A 44 8.80 16.46 -12.53
N GLN A 45 9.66 17.02 -13.40
CA GLN A 45 10.75 17.88 -12.96
C GLN A 45 10.26 19.11 -12.19
N LYS A 46 9.29 19.82 -12.77
CA LYS A 46 8.70 20.98 -12.11
C LYS A 46 8.02 20.62 -10.79
N LEU A 47 7.34 19.50 -10.70
CA LEU A 47 6.75 19.02 -9.45
C LEU A 47 7.81 18.71 -8.39
N SER A 48 8.98 18.21 -8.78
CA SER A 48 10.09 17.99 -7.84
C SER A 48 10.58 19.31 -7.24
N GLU A 49 10.73 20.35 -8.08
CA GLU A 49 11.09 21.69 -7.63
C GLU A 49 10.01 22.31 -6.73
N ASP A 50 8.77 22.33 -7.20
CA ASP A 50 7.63 22.92 -6.50
C ASP A 50 7.36 22.22 -5.15
N SER A 51 7.61 20.90 -5.07
CA SER A 51 7.36 20.10 -3.87
C SER A 51 8.18 20.54 -2.65
N ASN A 52 9.31 21.21 -2.86
CA ASN A 52 10.12 21.79 -1.78
C ASN A 52 9.37 22.86 -0.99
N GLY A 53 8.39 23.52 -1.61
CA GLY A 53 7.56 24.56 -1.01
C GLY A 53 6.16 24.12 -0.61
N PHE A 54 5.78 22.86 -0.83
CA PHE A 54 4.42 22.41 -0.51
C PHE A 54 4.19 22.28 1.00
N ALA A 55 3.13 22.88 1.50
CA ALA A 55 2.75 22.82 2.92
C ALA A 55 2.47 21.40 3.44
N ILE A 56 2.17 20.45 2.56
CA ILE A 56 2.00 19.04 2.91
C ILE A 56 3.34 18.34 3.28
N ASN A 57 4.47 18.90 2.82
CA ASN A 57 5.82 18.51 3.22
C ASN A 57 6.28 19.48 4.31
N ARG A 58 6.33 19.04 5.56
CA ARG A 58 6.62 19.95 6.66
C ARG A 58 7.74 19.46 7.56
N ILE A 59 8.56 20.41 8.02
CA ILE A 59 9.55 20.16 9.05
C ILE A 59 8.92 20.55 10.40
N GLU A 60 8.98 19.64 11.35
CA GLU A 60 8.70 19.88 12.75
C GLU A 60 10.04 19.89 13.51
N GLU A 61 10.39 21.06 13.99
CA GLU A 61 11.66 21.23 14.68
C GLU A 61 11.61 20.65 16.09
N GLY A 62 12.65 19.92 16.46
CA GLY A 62 12.88 19.34 17.76
C GLY A 62 14.39 19.30 18.04
N SER A 63 14.86 18.25 18.68
CA SER A 63 16.29 18.02 18.92
C SER A 63 17.06 17.98 17.61
N LYS A 64 18.22 18.63 17.58
CA LYS A 64 19.17 18.58 16.46
C LYS A 64 20.06 17.33 16.47
N ASP A 65 19.97 16.52 17.52
CA ASP A 65 20.75 15.28 17.59
C ASP A 65 20.17 14.19 16.70
N LEU A 66 18.83 14.19 16.52
CA LEU A 66 18.09 13.16 15.77
C LEU A 66 17.03 13.78 14.88
N GLY A 67 17.09 13.47 13.60
CA GLY A 67 16.06 13.81 12.61
C GLY A 67 15.48 12.57 11.95
N ILE A 68 14.17 12.54 11.80
CA ILE A 68 13.45 11.42 11.16
C ILE A 68 12.71 11.93 9.92
N ILE A 69 12.97 11.30 8.79
CA ILE A 69 12.20 11.48 7.55
C ILE A 69 11.18 10.35 7.48
N CYS A 70 9.91 10.68 7.37
CA CYS A 70 8.83 9.69 7.30
C CYS A 70 7.64 10.18 6.49
N SER A 71 6.73 9.28 6.16
CA SER A 71 5.49 9.57 5.44
C SER A 71 4.33 8.71 5.97
N GLY A 72 3.11 9.10 5.60
CA GLY A 72 1.90 8.34 5.93
C GLY A 72 1.73 8.07 7.42
N GLY A 73 1.24 6.88 7.76
CA GLY A 73 0.97 6.47 9.14
C GLY A 73 2.21 6.30 10.02
N VAL A 74 3.37 6.09 9.42
CA VAL A 74 4.63 5.99 10.18
C VAL A 74 4.93 7.28 10.94
N TYR A 75 4.46 8.42 10.44
CA TYR A 75 4.61 9.70 11.13
C TYR A 75 4.02 9.67 12.55
N GLU A 76 2.83 9.11 12.73
CA GLU A 76 2.19 9.03 14.06
C GLU A 76 3.01 8.15 15.01
N TYR A 77 3.54 7.03 14.53
CA TYR A 77 4.41 6.16 15.33
C TYR A 77 5.72 6.85 15.73
N VAL A 78 6.28 7.67 14.83
CA VAL A 78 7.48 8.47 15.10
C VAL A 78 7.19 9.51 16.18
N LYS A 79 6.08 10.23 16.08
CA LYS A 79 5.69 11.26 17.06
C LYS A 79 5.43 10.68 18.44
N GLU A 80 4.79 9.51 18.50
CA GLU A 80 4.57 8.82 19.77
C GLU A 80 5.87 8.28 20.39
N ALA A 81 6.76 7.71 19.55
CA ALA A 81 7.98 7.09 20.02
C ALA A 81 9.07 8.10 20.40
N LEU A 82 9.18 9.18 19.64
CA LEU A 82 10.28 10.14 19.67
C LEU A 82 9.75 11.59 19.67
N PRO A 83 9.00 12.01 20.68
CA PRO A 83 8.32 13.31 20.69
C PRO A 83 9.29 14.49 20.56
N GLU A 84 10.54 14.34 21.02
CA GLU A 84 11.58 15.38 21.00
C GLU A 84 12.40 15.42 19.71
N ALA A 85 12.27 14.41 18.81
CA ALA A 85 13.05 14.38 17.58
C ALA A 85 12.57 15.44 16.58
N SER A 86 13.49 15.96 15.77
CA SER A 86 13.11 16.71 14.57
C SER A 86 12.51 15.76 13.54
N VAL A 87 11.41 16.16 12.89
CA VAL A 87 10.71 15.31 11.93
C VAL A 87 10.49 16.07 10.63
N LEU A 88 10.87 15.45 9.50
CA LEU A 88 10.41 15.84 8.18
C LEU A 88 9.29 14.90 7.77
N LYS A 89 8.05 15.37 7.84
CA LYS A 89 6.88 14.66 7.33
C LYS A 89 6.71 14.92 5.85
N LEU A 90 6.86 13.89 5.04
CA LEU A 90 6.58 13.92 3.60
C LEU A 90 5.10 13.63 3.36
N GLY A 91 4.38 14.59 2.83
CA GLY A 91 3.02 14.40 2.31
C GLY A 91 3.03 13.96 0.85
N MET A 92 4.11 14.28 0.12
CA MET A 92 4.35 13.87 -1.26
C MET A 92 5.64 13.05 -1.33
N VAL A 93 5.52 11.79 -1.77
CA VAL A 93 6.65 10.84 -1.83
C VAL A 93 7.16 10.59 -3.25
N TYR A 94 6.52 11.17 -4.25
CA TYR A 94 6.99 11.14 -5.63
C TYR A 94 6.41 12.30 -6.46
N PRO A 95 7.26 13.08 -7.13
CA PRO A 95 8.72 13.14 -6.91
C PRO A 95 9.06 13.68 -5.52
N LEU A 96 10.23 13.29 -5.00
CA LEU A 96 10.67 13.73 -3.68
C LEU A 96 11.16 15.21 -3.69
N PRO A 97 10.94 15.96 -2.59
CA PRO A 97 11.45 17.32 -2.40
C PRO A 97 12.93 17.28 -1.97
N PHE A 98 13.84 17.03 -2.87
CA PHE A 98 15.25 16.77 -2.56
C PHE A 98 15.95 17.92 -1.85
N GLU A 99 15.68 19.18 -2.21
CA GLU A 99 16.29 20.33 -1.53
C GLU A 99 15.82 20.43 -0.07
N LEU A 100 14.53 20.19 0.17
CA LEU A 100 13.96 20.19 1.52
C LEU A 100 14.56 19.05 2.36
N ILE A 101 14.70 17.86 1.76
CA ILE A 101 15.29 16.68 2.41
C ILE A 101 16.76 16.95 2.73
N GLU A 102 17.53 17.50 1.80
CA GLU A 102 18.95 17.82 2.01
C GLU A 102 19.13 18.87 3.11
N LYS A 103 18.32 19.95 3.07
CA LYS A 103 18.30 20.97 4.12
C LYS A 103 18.00 20.38 5.49
N PHE A 104 17.01 19.50 5.57
CA PHE A 104 16.65 18.82 6.81
C PHE A 104 17.78 17.91 7.29
N ALA A 105 18.33 17.05 6.42
CA ALA A 105 19.41 16.14 6.78
C ALA A 105 20.65 16.87 7.30
N LYS A 106 21.01 18.02 6.69
CA LYS A 106 22.12 18.88 7.16
C LYS A 106 21.84 19.60 8.48
N SER A 107 20.58 19.74 8.88
CA SER A 107 20.20 20.44 10.12
C SER A 107 20.29 19.59 11.38
N VAL A 108 20.51 18.27 11.25
CA VAL A 108 20.57 17.29 12.33
C VAL A 108 21.87 16.49 12.30
N LYS A 109 22.28 15.97 13.45
CA LYS A 109 23.53 15.17 13.54
C LYS A 109 23.34 13.76 12.96
N ARG A 110 22.20 13.16 13.19
CA ARG A 110 21.83 11.83 12.73
C ARG A 110 20.48 11.89 12.00
N CYS A 111 20.43 11.45 10.77
CA CYS A 111 19.21 11.47 9.95
C CYS A 111 18.79 10.05 9.59
N ILE A 112 17.55 9.70 9.87
CA ILE A 112 16.99 8.36 9.66
C ILE A 112 15.74 8.46 8.79
N VAL A 113 15.63 7.60 7.80
CA VAL A 113 14.39 7.38 7.03
C VAL A 113 13.61 6.24 7.69
N ALA A 114 12.41 6.55 8.18
CA ALA A 114 11.49 5.57 8.73
C ALA A 114 10.37 5.31 7.72
N GLU A 115 10.43 4.17 7.04
CA GLU A 115 9.44 3.73 6.05
C GLU A 115 9.18 2.22 6.15
N GLU A 116 7.94 1.82 5.94
CA GLU A 116 7.54 0.41 5.90
C GLU A 116 7.91 -0.24 4.57
N LEU A 117 8.03 -1.57 4.56
CA LEU A 117 8.30 -2.38 3.36
C LEU A 117 9.62 -1.99 2.67
N ALA A 118 9.62 -1.90 1.36
CA ALA A 118 10.80 -1.62 0.55
C ALA A 118 11.33 -0.18 0.73
N PRO A 119 12.66 0.04 0.64
CA PRO A 119 13.30 1.33 0.86
C PRO A 119 13.14 2.27 -0.35
N HIS A 120 11.96 2.84 -0.54
CA HIS A 120 11.71 3.78 -1.63
C HIS A 120 12.35 5.15 -1.37
N ILE A 121 12.00 5.76 -0.24
CA ILE A 121 12.51 7.10 0.14
C ILE A 121 14.01 7.02 0.40
N GLU A 122 14.44 6.05 1.20
CA GLU A 122 15.87 5.84 1.52
C GLU A 122 16.71 5.68 0.25
N THR A 123 16.28 4.84 -0.68
CA THR A 123 17.01 4.57 -1.93
C THR A 123 17.17 5.84 -2.77
N MET A 124 16.09 6.61 -2.94
CA MET A 124 16.12 7.83 -3.72
C MET A 124 16.96 8.93 -3.05
N VAL A 125 16.87 9.06 -1.73
CA VAL A 125 17.65 10.03 -0.95
C VAL A 125 19.13 9.71 -1.00
N LYS A 126 19.50 8.43 -0.84
CA LYS A 126 20.89 7.97 -1.00
C LYS A 126 21.42 8.14 -2.42
N ALA A 127 20.60 7.88 -3.43
CA ALA A 127 20.96 8.10 -4.84
C ALA A 127 21.23 9.57 -5.15
N ALA A 128 20.58 10.50 -4.43
CA ALA A 128 20.86 11.94 -4.50
C ALA A 128 22.11 12.36 -3.69
N GLY A 129 22.86 11.43 -3.10
CA GLY A 129 24.08 11.70 -2.35
C GLY A 129 23.86 12.12 -0.89
N ILE A 130 22.62 12.10 -0.40
CA ILE A 130 22.29 12.50 0.96
C ILE A 130 22.48 11.31 1.91
N GLN A 131 23.26 11.51 2.98
CA GLN A 131 23.54 10.45 3.94
C GLN A 131 22.39 10.28 4.92
N VAL A 132 21.80 9.08 4.93
CA VAL A 132 20.73 8.68 5.85
C VAL A 132 20.88 7.23 6.26
N GLU A 133 20.40 6.90 7.45
CA GLU A 133 20.13 5.52 7.85
C GLU A 133 18.70 5.13 7.47
N GLY A 134 18.37 3.84 7.44
CA GLY A 134 17.04 3.36 7.11
C GLY A 134 16.88 1.87 7.36
N LYS A 135 16.89 1.04 6.33
CA LYS A 135 16.69 -0.42 6.46
C LYS A 135 17.82 -1.18 7.15
N ASN A 136 18.95 -0.56 7.39
CA ASN A 136 19.94 -1.09 8.32
C ASN A 136 19.42 -1.14 9.78
N LEU A 137 18.41 -0.33 10.11
CA LEU A 137 17.75 -0.31 11.41
C LEU A 137 16.42 -1.03 11.41
N PHE A 138 15.64 -0.89 10.36
CA PHE A 138 14.26 -1.36 10.28
C PHE A 138 14.09 -2.60 9.41
N PRO A 139 13.20 -3.54 9.80
CA PRO A 139 12.92 -4.72 9.01
C PRO A 139 12.21 -4.36 7.69
N LEU A 140 12.31 -5.27 6.70
CA LEU A 140 11.53 -5.23 5.46
C LEU A 140 10.12 -5.79 5.64
N GLU A 141 9.88 -6.52 6.71
CA GLU A 141 8.66 -7.27 6.97
C GLU A 141 7.96 -6.74 8.22
N GLY A 142 6.65 -6.97 8.27
CA GLY A 142 5.82 -6.62 9.41
C GLY A 142 5.39 -5.15 9.42
N GLU A 143 4.56 -4.83 10.41
CA GLU A 143 4.02 -3.49 10.61
C GLU A 143 4.93 -2.66 11.51
N PHE A 144 4.99 -1.36 11.25
CA PHE A 144 5.64 -0.44 12.17
C PHE A 144 4.74 -0.14 13.38
N SER A 145 5.39 0.22 14.48
CA SER A 145 4.75 0.69 15.70
C SER A 145 5.69 1.62 16.45
N ALA A 146 5.15 2.41 17.35
CA ALA A 146 5.96 3.24 18.24
C ALA A 146 6.97 2.39 19.06
N LYS A 147 6.56 1.18 19.45
CA LYS A 147 7.45 0.21 20.12
C LYS A 147 8.64 -0.15 19.25
N LEU A 148 8.42 -0.56 18.00
CA LEU A 148 9.50 -0.92 17.07
C LEU A 148 10.48 0.24 16.88
N ILE A 149 9.98 1.46 16.73
CA ILE A 149 10.80 2.65 16.57
C ILE A 149 11.67 2.89 17.80
N ARG A 150 11.14 2.78 19.03
CA ARG A 150 11.94 2.90 20.26
C ARG A 150 12.99 1.80 20.37
N GLU A 151 12.62 0.57 20.09
CA GLU A 151 13.56 -0.56 20.11
C GLU A 151 14.74 -0.34 19.14
N ARG A 152 14.45 0.12 17.92
CA ARG A 152 15.48 0.25 16.88
C ARG A 152 16.32 1.52 16.98
N ILE A 153 15.76 2.61 17.47
CA ILE A 153 16.45 3.90 17.53
C ILE A 153 17.04 4.15 18.91
N LEU A 154 16.30 3.86 19.98
CA LEU A 154 16.73 4.09 21.36
C LEU A 154 17.41 2.87 21.99
N GLY A 155 17.34 1.70 21.35
CA GLY A 155 17.90 0.47 21.91
C GLY A 155 17.11 -0.08 23.11
N GLU A 156 15.86 0.30 23.25
CA GLU A 156 14.98 -0.26 24.29
C GLU A 156 14.86 -1.78 24.13
N LYS A 157 14.92 -2.50 25.25
CA LYS A 157 14.74 -3.95 25.20
C LYS A 157 13.31 -4.29 24.84
N PRO A 158 13.08 -5.25 23.92
CA PRO A 158 11.74 -5.73 23.63
C PRO A 158 11.06 -6.15 24.92
N CYS A 159 9.83 -5.67 25.15
CA CYS A 159 9.00 -6.22 26.19
C CYS A 159 8.78 -7.71 25.88
N ALA A 160 8.94 -8.57 26.89
CA ALA A 160 8.66 -9.98 26.72
C ALA A 160 7.27 -10.14 26.09
N ALA A 161 7.20 -10.85 24.96
CA ALA A 161 5.92 -11.14 24.33
C ALA A 161 5.02 -11.80 25.37
N CYS A 162 3.76 -11.35 25.48
CA CYS A 162 2.77 -12.08 26.24
C CYS A 162 2.69 -13.48 25.64
N ALA A 163 3.23 -14.46 26.38
CA ALA A 163 3.23 -15.84 25.94
C ALA A 163 1.79 -16.30 25.70
N ASN A 164 1.56 -16.98 24.59
CA ASN A 164 0.32 -17.69 24.27
C ASN A 164 -0.95 -16.86 23.99
N VAL A 165 -0.83 -15.75 23.29
CA VAL A 165 -2.03 -15.16 22.64
C VAL A 165 -2.40 -16.03 21.43
N PRO A 166 -3.63 -16.61 21.40
CA PRO A 166 -4.04 -17.42 20.26
C PRO A 166 -4.07 -16.57 18.98
N ALA A 167 -3.57 -17.14 17.90
CA ALA A 167 -3.62 -16.51 16.58
C ALA A 167 -5.09 -16.24 16.19
N ARG A 168 -5.35 -15.07 15.61
CA ARG A 168 -6.65 -14.68 15.07
C ARG A 168 -6.56 -14.47 13.57
N PRO A 169 -6.43 -15.54 12.77
CA PRO A 169 -6.39 -15.43 11.33
C PRO A 169 -7.72 -14.86 10.81
N PRO A 170 -7.73 -14.19 9.65
CA PRO A 170 -8.96 -13.81 8.99
C PRO A 170 -9.85 -15.04 8.77
N VAL A 171 -11.14 -14.91 9.09
CA VAL A 171 -12.13 -15.97 8.90
C VAL A 171 -13.44 -15.38 8.36
N LEU A 172 -14.24 -16.19 7.68
CA LEU A 172 -15.58 -15.79 7.29
C LEU A 172 -16.43 -15.54 8.55
N CYS A 173 -17.19 -14.45 8.55
CA CYS A 173 -18.04 -14.05 9.65
C CYS A 173 -19.04 -15.15 10.03
N ALA A 174 -19.55 -15.12 11.27
CA ALA A 174 -20.66 -15.96 11.67
C ALA A 174 -21.91 -15.62 10.83
N GLY A 175 -22.58 -16.63 10.26
CA GLY A 175 -23.73 -16.42 9.36
C GLY A 175 -23.40 -15.87 7.97
N CYS A 176 -22.13 -15.82 7.59
CA CYS A 176 -21.72 -15.35 6.27
C CYS A 176 -22.34 -16.19 5.15
N PRO A 177 -23.00 -15.57 4.13
CA PRO A 177 -23.64 -16.30 3.03
C PRO A 177 -22.65 -17.11 2.19
N HIS A 178 -21.39 -16.69 2.09
CA HIS A 178 -20.36 -17.43 1.37
C HIS A 178 -20.13 -18.84 1.90
N ARG A 179 -20.38 -19.08 3.21
CA ARG A 179 -20.18 -20.40 3.83
C ARG A 179 -21.00 -21.49 3.18
N GLY A 180 -22.27 -21.21 2.83
CA GLY A 180 -23.16 -22.17 2.20
C GLY A 180 -22.66 -22.62 0.83
N VAL A 181 -22.22 -21.65 0.02
CA VAL A 181 -21.66 -21.92 -1.32
C VAL A 181 -20.40 -22.77 -1.21
N PHE A 182 -19.43 -22.36 -0.40
CA PHE A 182 -18.18 -23.10 -0.27
C PHE A 182 -18.34 -24.47 0.39
N TYR A 183 -19.30 -24.63 1.28
CA TYR A 183 -19.64 -25.94 1.81
C TYR A 183 -20.09 -26.90 0.71
N ILE A 184 -20.95 -26.43 -0.21
CA ILE A 184 -21.43 -27.22 -1.36
C ILE A 184 -20.26 -27.56 -2.31
N LEU A 185 -19.45 -26.55 -2.65
CA LEU A 185 -18.30 -26.74 -3.56
C LEU A 185 -17.31 -27.77 -3.00
N SER A 186 -17.01 -27.68 -1.71
CA SER A 186 -16.17 -28.66 -1.01
C SER A 186 -16.77 -30.08 -1.01
N LYS A 187 -18.08 -30.19 -0.80
CA LYS A 187 -18.78 -31.50 -0.84
C LYS A 187 -18.78 -32.11 -2.22
N LEU A 188 -18.93 -31.31 -3.26
CA LEU A 188 -18.90 -31.75 -4.65
C LEU A 188 -17.47 -32.03 -5.16
N LYS A 189 -16.44 -31.68 -4.38
CA LYS A 189 -15.01 -31.87 -4.71
C LYS A 189 -14.66 -31.26 -6.08
N LEU A 190 -15.15 -30.06 -6.33
CA LEU A 190 -14.87 -29.32 -7.55
C LEU A 190 -13.51 -28.60 -7.43
N ASN A 191 -12.85 -28.40 -8.57
CA ASN A 191 -11.72 -27.48 -8.70
C ASN A 191 -12.27 -26.06 -8.71
N VAL A 192 -11.97 -25.29 -7.69
CA VAL A 192 -12.51 -23.95 -7.50
C VAL A 192 -11.44 -22.91 -7.79
N LEU A 193 -11.66 -22.16 -8.88
CA LEU A 193 -10.80 -21.06 -9.30
C LEU A 193 -11.44 -19.77 -8.85
N GLY A 194 -10.84 -19.13 -7.87
CA GLY A 194 -11.44 -18.03 -7.15
C GLY A 194 -10.78 -16.69 -7.41
N ASP A 195 -11.32 -15.70 -6.74
CA ASP A 195 -10.93 -14.32 -6.81
C ASP A 195 -10.53 -13.76 -5.42
N ILE A 196 -10.05 -12.52 -5.39
CA ILE A 196 -9.68 -11.82 -4.17
C ILE A 196 -10.91 -11.12 -3.56
N GLY A 197 -11.20 -11.47 -2.32
CA GLY A 197 -12.29 -10.92 -1.52
C GLY A 197 -12.52 -11.77 -0.28
N CYS A 198 -13.62 -11.52 0.46
CA CYS A 198 -13.99 -12.37 1.60
C CYS A 198 -14.14 -13.85 1.22
N TYR A 199 -14.56 -14.13 0.01
CA TYR A 199 -14.70 -15.49 -0.50
C TYR A 199 -13.35 -16.21 -0.73
N THR A 200 -12.23 -15.51 -0.83
CA THR A 200 -10.90 -16.15 -0.76
C THR A 200 -10.73 -16.99 0.52
N LEU A 201 -11.41 -16.58 1.60
CA LEU A 201 -11.40 -17.33 2.86
C LEU A 201 -12.13 -18.68 2.79
N GLY A 202 -12.78 -19.00 1.68
CA GLY A 202 -13.24 -20.36 1.37
C GLY A 202 -12.11 -21.38 1.29
N ALA A 203 -10.86 -20.94 1.09
CA ALA A 203 -9.68 -21.79 1.13
C ALA A 203 -9.34 -22.30 2.55
N VAL A 204 -9.81 -21.62 3.59
CA VAL A 204 -9.43 -21.93 4.98
C VAL A 204 -10.29 -23.08 5.54
N PRO A 205 -9.72 -23.97 6.37
CA PRO A 205 -10.53 -24.98 7.08
C PRO A 205 -11.66 -24.35 7.90
N PRO A 206 -12.81 -25.05 8.03
CA PRO A 206 -13.10 -26.41 7.59
C PRO A 206 -13.61 -26.50 6.15
N LEU A 207 -13.74 -25.40 5.42
CA LEU A 207 -14.31 -25.38 4.07
C LEU A 207 -13.34 -25.96 3.04
N SER A 208 -12.10 -25.48 3.04
CA SER A 208 -11.02 -25.91 2.15
C SER A 208 -11.47 -26.09 0.69
N ALA A 209 -12.23 -25.11 0.20
CA ALA A 209 -13.01 -25.20 -1.02
C ALA A 209 -12.49 -24.29 -2.14
N MET A 210 -11.21 -23.93 -2.11
CA MET A 210 -10.62 -23.06 -3.13
C MET A 210 -9.22 -23.56 -3.49
N ASP A 211 -8.96 -23.74 -4.78
CA ASP A 211 -7.72 -24.33 -5.29
C ASP A 211 -6.73 -23.27 -5.75
N ALA A 212 -7.19 -22.21 -6.40
CA ALA A 212 -6.31 -21.15 -6.88
C ALA A 212 -6.97 -19.77 -6.85
N VAL A 213 -6.16 -18.74 -6.52
CA VAL A 213 -6.53 -17.33 -6.51
C VAL A 213 -5.34 -16.52 -7.00
N VAL A 214 -5.54 -15.56 -7.91
CA VAL A 214 -4.48 -14.70 -8.44
C VAL A 214 -4.76 -13.23 -8.16
N CYS A 215 -5.81 -12.68 -8.78
CA CYS A 215 -6.19 -11.28 -8.62
C CYS A 215 -7.70 -11.11 -8.87
N MET A 216 -8.23 -9.93 -8.54
CA MET A 216 -9.64 -9.61 -8.78
C MET A 216 -9.97 -9.72 -10.28
N GLY A 217 -10.99 -10.53 -10.63
CA GLY A 217 -11.41 -10.81 -12.00
C GLY A 217 -10.71 -11.97 -12.69
N ALA A 218 -9.66 -12.56 -12.09
CA ALA A 218 -8.89 -13.61 -12.74
C ALA A 218 -9.56 -14.99 -12.76
N SER A 219 -10.55 -15.23 -11.90
CA SER A 219 -11.18 -16.55 -11.74
C SER A 219 -11.72 -17.14 -13.05
N VAL A 220 -12.41 -16.32 -13.84
CA VAL A 220 -12.98 -16.74 -15.12
C VAL A 220 -11.87 -17.05 -16.13
N GLY A 221 -10.85 -16.17 -16.22
CA GLY A 221 -9.70 -16.39 -17.10
C GLY A 221 -8.90 -17.64 -16.72
N MET A 222 -8.71 -17.88 -15.41
CA MET A 222 -8.09 -19.10 -14.92
C MET A 222 -8.89 -20.35 -15.28
N ALA A 223 -10.23 -20.31 -15.14
CA ALA A 223 -11.09 -21.43 -15.51
C ALA A 223 -11.02 -21.74 -17.00
N ILE A 224 -11.02 -20.74 -17.86
CA ILE A 224 -10.84 -20.88 -19.30
C ILE A 224 -9.46 -21.49 -19.61
N GLY A 225 -8.41 -21.01 -18.96
CA GLY A 225 -7.05 -21.54 -19.15
C GLY A 225 -6.93 -22.98 -18.69
N PHE A 226 -7.56 -23.31 -17.56
CA PHE A 226 -7.55 -24.67 -17.02
C PHE A 226 -8.29 -25.64 -17.95
N ASP A 227 -9.46 -25.25 -18.46
CA ASP A 227 -10.22 -26.04 -19.44
C ASP A 227 -9.44 -26.27 -20.76
N LYS A 228 -8.69 -25.26 -21.20
CA LYS A 228 -7.81 -25.40 -22.38
C LYS A 228 -6.62 -26.34 -22.15
N ALA A 229 -6.10 -26.40 -20.94
CA ALA A 229 -4.98 -27.25 -20.57
C ALA A 229 -5.43 -28.71 -20.34
N ASP A 230 -6.61 -28.90 -19.77
CA ASP A 230 -7.22 -30.20 -19.53
C ASP A 230 -8.68 -30.19 -20.01
N PRO A 231 -9.00 -30.79 -21.18
CA PRO A 231 -10.35 -30.80 -21.75
C PRO A 231 -11.41 -31.49 -20.87
N GLU A 232 -11.02 -32.28 -19.91
CA GLU A 232 -11.94 -32.89 -18.95
C GLU A 232 -12.22 -31.98 -17.73
N ALA A 233 -11.42 -30.94 -17.54
CA ALA A 233 -11.51 -30.03 -16.40
C ALA A 233 -12.85 -29.32 -16.27
N HIS A 234 -13.50 -28.99 -17.39
CA HIS A 234 -14.81 -28.30 -17.37
C HIS A 234 -15.90 -29.08 -16.64
N LYS A 235 -15.78 -30.40 -16.55
CA LYS A 235 -16.73 -31.26 -15.83
C LYS A 235 -16.66 -31.11 -14.31
N HIS A 236 -15.52 -30.62 -13.81
CA HIS A 236 -15.21 -30.59 -12.38
C HIS A 236 -14.68 -29.24 -11.90
N SER A 237 -14.72 -28.20 -12.74
CA SER A 237 -14.20 -26.89 -12.41
C SER A 237 -15.27 -25.82 -12.35
N VAL A 238 -15.07 -24.85 -11.46
CA VAL A 238 -15.96 -23.70 -11.31
C VAL A 238 -15.14 -22.44 -11.03
N ALA A 239 -15.51 -21.33 -11.68
CA ALA A 239 -15.01 -20.01 -11.35
C ALA A 239 -15.93 -19.37 -10.31
N VAL A 240 -15.34 -18.78 -9.27
CA VAL A 240 -16.05 -17.99 -8.26
C VAL A 240 -15.55 -16.55 -8.35
N ILE A 241 -16.45 -15.62 -8.58
CA ILE A 241 -16.18 -14.20 -8.70
C ILE A 241 -17.14 -13.40 -7.79
N GLY A 242 -16.67 -12.35 -7.17
CA GLY A 242 -17.52 -11.45 -6.37
C GLY A 242 -18.37 -10.55 -7.27
N ASP A 243 -19.55 -10.18 -6.80
CA ASP A 243 -20.48 -9.28 -7.48
C ASP A 243 -19.85 -7.90 -7.77
N SER A 244 -19.17 -7.33 -6.80
CA SER A 244 -18.43 -6.07 -6.98
C SER A 244 -17.34 -6.22 -8.02
N THR A 245 -16.53 -7.26 -7.94
CA THR A 245 -15.47 -7.53 -8.91
C THR A 245 -16.03 -7.72 -10.31
N PHE A 246 -17.12 -8.46 -10.44
CA PHE A 246 -17.79 -8.69 -11.73
C PHE A 246 -18.25 -7.38 -12.37
N ILE A 247 -18.75 -6.43 -11.58
CA ILE A 247 -19.27 -5.15 -12.10
C ILE A 247 -18.15 -4.20 -12.50
N HIS A 248 -17.04 -4.13 -11.75
CA HIS A 248 -16.00 -3.10 -11.97
C HIS A 248 -14.69 -3.61 -12.57
N SER A 249 -14.41 -4.90 -12.54
CA SER A 249 -13.12 -5.46 -12.97
C SER A 249 -13.26 -6.72 -13.82
N GLY A 250 -14.46 -7.33 -13.88
CA GLY A 250 -14.74 -8.56 -14.62
C GLY A 250 -15.01 -8.37 -16.10
#